data_c9731caf8e3b9db50f209c3223fd1e17
#
_entry.id   c9731caf8e3b9db50f209c3223fd1e17
#
_cell.length_a   1.000
_cell.length_b   1.000
_cell.length_c   1.000
_cell.angle_alpha   90.00
_cell.angle_beta   90.00
_cell.angle_gamma   90.00
#
_symmetry.space_group_name_H-M   'P 1'
#
loop_
_entity.id
_entity.type
_entity.pdbx_description
1 polymer ?
#
loop_
_entity_poly.entity_id
_entity_poly.type
_entity_poly.pdbx_seq_one_letter_code
_entity_poly.pdbx_strand_id
1 'polypeptide(L)'
;MTSLVRDIPAAPSAIALMHFSNRLTFETDCSDVHASQAAGEVDFVLVDVRGPGAFERGHVPGAINIPTRQLSAEGLAAYPRDTLFVVYCAGPHCNGANKAAVKLAALEYPVKEMIGGVTGWLDEGFALTADVLREQPVTLACDC
;
A
#
# COMPACT_ATOMS: atom_id res chain seq x y z
N MET A 1 -19.94 -34.51 -11.84
CA MET A 1 -19.09 -34.12 -10.69
C MET A 1 -18.42 -32.78 -11.01
N THR A 2 -18.55 -31.81 -10.14
CA THR A 2 -17.91 -30.50 -10.29
C THR A 2 -16.79 -30.35 -9.26
N SER A 3 -15.81 -29.50 -9.56
CA SER A 3 -14.76 -29.16 -8.61
C SER A 3 -15.30 -28.20 -7.56
N LEU A 4 -14.62 -28.13 -6.41
CA LEU A 4 -14.93 -27.14 -5.37
C LEU A 4 -14.89 -25.71 -5.93
N VAL A 5 -14.07 -25.46 -6.94
CA VAL A 5 -13.98 -24.14 -7.60
C VAL A 5 -15.28 -23.78 -8.32
N ARG A 6 -15.98 -24.78 -8.85
CA ARG A 6 -17.22 -24.57 -9.59
C ARG A 6 -18.49 -24.69 -8.72
N ASP A 7 -18.35 -25.05 -7.46
CA ASP A 7 -19.51 -25.10 -6.55
C ASP A 7 -20.24 -23.74 -6.45
N ILE A 8 -19.47 -22.68 -6.51
CA ILE A 8 -20.02 -21.33 -6.68
C ILE A 8 -19.70 -20.90 -8.10
N PRO A 9 -20.71 -20.67 -8.95
CA PRO A 9 -20.48 -20.29 -10.34
C PRO A 9 -19.72 -18.95 -10.44
N ALA A 10 -18.87 -18.82 -11.45
CA ALA A 10 -18.25 -17.55 -11.76
C ALA A 10 -19.33 -16.52 -12.14
N ALA A 11 -19.08 -15.26 -11.79
CA ALA A 11 -19.95 -14.16 -12.19
C ALA A 11 -19.96 -14.03 -13.72
N PRO A 12 -21.04 -13.47 -14.29
CA PRO A 12 -21.03 -13.12 -15.72
C PRO A 12 -19.82 -12.26 -16.08
N SER A 13 -19.26 -12.48 -17.26
CA SER A 13 -18.01 -11.81 -17.66
C SER A 13 -18.09 -10.28 -17.65
N ALA A 14 -19.25 -9.70 -17.95
CA ALA A 14 -19.44 -8.23 -17.90
C ALA A 14 -19.30 -7.69 -16.48
N ILE A 15 -19.80 -8.43 -15.48
CA ILE A 15 -19.70 -8.05 -14.06
C ILE A 15 -18.26 -8.24 -13.58
N ALA A 16 -17.64 -9.35 -13.98
CA ALA A 16 -16.24 -9.62 -13.62
C ALA A 16 -15.31 -8.56 -14.22
N LEU A 17 -15.54 -8.15 -15.45
CA LEU A 17 -14.78 -7.09 -16.11
C LEU A 17 -14.85 -5.78 -15.29
N MET A 18 -16.02 -5.37 -14.86
CA MET A 18 -16.20 -4.18 -14.05
C MET A 18 -15.47 -4.31 -12.71
N HIS A 19 -15.65 -5.43 -12.03
CA HIS A 19 -15.05 -5.66 -10.72
C HIS A 19 -13.51 -5.61 -10.76
N PHE A 20 -12.91 -6.37 -11.67
CA PHE A 20 -11.46 -6.47 -11.74
C PHE A 20 -10.83 -5.21 -12.33
N SER A 21 -11.49 -4.55 -13.28
CA SER A 21 -11.02 -3.25 -13.77
C SER A 21 -11.02 -2.21 -12.65
N ASN A 22 -12.06 -2.19 -11.81
CA ASN A 22 -12.13 -1.29 -10.67
C ASN A 22 -11.03 -1.57 -9.65
N ARG A 23 -10.72 -2.84 -9.37
CA ARG A 23 -9.62 -3.17 -8.45
C ARG A 23 -8.31 -2.54 -8.89
N LEU A 24 -8.02 -2.56 -10.18
CA LEU A 24 -6.78 -1.97 -10.71
C LEU A 24 -6.75 -0.44 -10.55
N THR A 25 -7.89 0.21 -10.38
CA THR A 25 -7.95 1.64 -10.07
C THR A 25 -7.73 1.94 -8.58
N PHE A 26 -7.98 0.97 -7.71
CA PHE A 26 -7.84 1.10 -6.26
C PHE A 26 -6.51 0.57 -5.73
N GLU A 27 -5.88 -0.33 -6.47
CA GLU A 27 -4.71 -1.08 -6.01
C GLU A 27 -3.55 -0.99 -6.99
N THR A 28 -2.35 -1.08 -6.45
CA THR A 28 -1.12 -1.45 -7.15
C THR A 28 -0.45 -2.56 -6.34
N ASP A 29 0.69 -3.04 -6.78
CA ASP A 29 1.42 -4.09 -6.06
C ASP A 29 2.90 -3.74 -5.88
N CYS A 30 3.61 -4.57 -5.11
CA CYS A 30 5.01 -4.35 -4.82
C CYS A 30 5.88 -4.40 -6.09
N SER A 31 5.55 -5.29 -7.02
CA SER A 31 6.30 -5.44 -8.27
C SER A 31 6.24 -4.17 -9.13
N ASP A 32 5.05 -3.59 -9.28
CA ASP A 32 4.86 -2.37 -10.08
C ASP A 32 5.54 -1.16 -9.43
N VAL A 33 5.45 -1.04 -8.10
CA VAL A 33 6.13 0.03 -7.37
C VAL A 33 7.65 -0.10 -7.54
N HIS A 34 8.18 -1.30 -7.34
CA HIS A 34 9.62 -1.55 -7.49
C HIS A 34 10.09 -1.27 -8.92
N ALA A 35 9.36 -1.72 -9.91
CA ALA A 35 9.70 -1.48 -11.32
C ALA A 35 9.69 0.01 -11.66
N SER A 36 8.72 0.76 -11.15
CA SER A 36 8.64 2.22 -11.32
C SER A 36 9.83 2.92 -10.70
N GLN A 37 10.22 2.51 -9.49
CA GLN A 37 11.40 3.05 -8.82
C GLN A 37 12.67 2.76 -9.62
N ALA A 38 12.83 1.53 -10.10
CA ALA A 38 14.01 1.13 -10.87
C ALA A 38 14.11 1.90 -12.20
N ALA A 39 12.97 2.23 -12.81
CA ALA A 39 12.93 3.01 -14.05
C ALA A 39 13.08 4.52 -13.83
N GLY A 40 13.06 4.99 -12.58
CA GLY A 40 13.06 6.41 -12.28
C GLY A 40 11.74 7.12 -12.61
N GLU A 41 10.65 6.36 -12.68
CA GLU A 41 9.32 6.86 -13.04
C GLU A 41 8.42 6.87 -11.81
N VAL A 42 8.78 7.70 -10.82
CA VAL A 42 8.02 7.82 -9.57
C VAL A 42 7.20 9.11 -9.62
N ASP A 43 5.95 8.98 -10.04
CA ASP A 43 4.98 10.08 -10.13
C ASP A 43 3.91 9.98 -9.03
N PHE A 44 4.25 9.35 -7.93
CA PHE A 44 3.39 9.13 -6.77
C PHE A 44 4.19 9.31 -5.47
N VAL A 45 3.46 9.52 -4.37
CA VAL A 45 4.06 9.57 -3.03
C VAL A 45 3.75 8.25 -2.33
N LEU A 46 4.78 7.48 -2.03
CA LEU A 46 4.66 6.21 -1.32
C LEU A 46 4.64 6.48 0.18
N VAL A 47 3.59 6.02 0.85
CA VAL A 47 3.35 6.31 2.27
C VAL A 47 3.25 5.02 3.07
N ASP A 48 4.16 4.87 4.02
CA ASP A 48 4.06 3.85 5.07
C ASP A 48 3.15 4.40 6.17
N VAL A 49 2.01 3.76 6.40
CA VAL A 49 1.01 4.24 7.35
C VAL A 49 1.12 3.57 8.72
N ARG A 50 2.18 2.77 8.92
CA ARG A 50 2.48 2.17 10.22
C ARG A 50 3.00 3.24 11.19
N GLY A 51 3.12 2.87 12.47
CA GLY A 51 3.73 3.73 13.45
C GLY A 51 5.21 4.02 13.16
N PRO A 52 5.75 5.12 13.74
CA PRO A 52 7.12 5.55 13.47
C PRO A 52 8.19 4.50 13.82
N GLY A 53 7.99 3.76 14.91
CA GLY A 53 8.95 2.73 15.32
C GLY A 53 9.08 1.61 14.29
N ALA A 54 7.97 1.15 13.73
CA ALA A 54 7.98 0.13 12.69
C ALA A 54 8.67 0.65 11.42
N PHE A 55 8.37 1.89 11.01
CA PHE A 55 9.00 2.54 9.86
C PHE A 55 10.51 2.64 10.03
N GLU A 56 10.99 3.10 11.17
CA GLU A 56 12.41 3.26 11.43
C GLU A 56 13.17 1.93 11.35
N ARG A 57 12.55 0.85 11.82
CA ARG A 57 13.17 -0.49 11.80
C ARG A 57 13.27 -1.08 10.40
N GLY A 58 12.42 -0.69 9.49
CA GLY A 58 12.49 -1.14 8.11
C GLY A 58 11.25 -0.75 7.32
N HIS A 59 11.47 -0.13 6.17
CA HIS A 59 10.39 0.33 5.29
C HIS A 59 10.81 0.19 3.83
N VAL A 60 9.85 0.28 2.94
CA VAL A 60 10.08 0.26 1.50
C VAL A 60 10.92 1.48 1.12
N PRO A 61 12.00 1.30 0.35
CA PRO A 61 12.80 2.45 -0.10
C PRO A 61 11.94 3.51 -0.80
N GLY A 62 12.22 4.77 -0.49
CA GLY A 62 11.47 5.91 -1.05
C GLY A 62 10.18 6.25 -0.32
N ALA A 63 9.72 5.42 0.61
CA ALA A 63 8.51 5.70 1.37
C ALA A 63 8.76 6.80 2.42
N ILE A 64 7.72 7.62 2.62
CA ILE A 64 7.64 8.50 3.79
C ILE A 64 6.70 7.87 4.82
N ASN A 65 6.85 8.26 6.07
CA ASN A 65 6.00 7.76 7.15
C ASN A 65 4.94 8.80 7.52
N ILE A 66 3.69 8.47 7.30
CA ILE A 66 2.56 9.22 7.82
C ILE A 66 1.60 8.22 8.45
N PRO A 67 1.69 8.00 9.77
CA PRO A 67 0.74 7.12 10.44
C PRO A 67 -0.70 7.53 10.15
N THR A 68 -1.60 6.55 10.02
CA THR A 68 -2.99 6.79 9.61
C THR A 68 -3.66 7.89 10.42
N ARG A 69 -3.42 7.93 11.74
CA ARG A 69 -4.01 8.96 12.62
C ARG A 69 -3.53 10.39 12.33
N GLN A 70 -2.41 10.54 11.63
CA GLN A 70 -1.84 11.85 11.29
C GLN A 70 -2.26 12.37 9.92
N LEU A 71 -3.02 11.58 9.16
CA LEU A 71 -3.55 12.01 7.87
C LEU A 71 -4.67 13.05 8.11
N SER A 72 -4.39 14.28 7.73
CA SER A 72 -5.31 15.41 7.91
C SER A 72 -5.14 16.42 6.78
N ALA A 73 -6.15 17.27 6.59
CA ALA A 73 -6.07 18.34 5.61
C ALA A 73 -4.89 19.27 5.89
N GLU A 74 -4.64 19.59 7.15
CA GLU A 74 -3.55 20.47 7.55
C GLU A 74 -2.18 19.83 7.29
N GLY A 75 -2.03 18.55 7.67
CA GLY A 75 -0.78 17.81 7.49
C GLY A 75 -0.42 17.59 6.02
N LEU A 76 -1.40 17.59 5.14
CA LEU A 76 -1.20 17.36 3.71
C LEU A 76 -1.32 18.64 2.87
N ALA A 77 -1.45 19.80 3.50
CA ALA A 77 -1.72 21.07 2.80
C ALA A 77 -0.64 21.44 1.76
N ALA A 78 0.60 21.00 1.96
CA ALA A 78 1.69 21.26 1.03
C ALA A 78 1.63 20.42 -0.24
N TYR A 79 0.85 19.34 -0.25
CA TYR A 79 0.72 18.49 -1.43
C TYR A 79 -0.36 19.01 -2.36
N PRO A 80 -0.06 19.15 -3.67
CA PRO A 80 -1.09 19.48 -4.66
C PRO A 80 -2.25 18.49 -4.64
N ARG A 81 -3.44 18.94 -5.01
CA ARG A 81 -4.65 18.12 -4.98
C ARG A 81 -4.63 16.93 -5.93
N ASP A 82 -3.82 16.97 -6.96
CA ASP A 82 -3.65 15.88 -7.92
C ASP A 82 -2.55 14.88 -7.52
N THR A 83 -1.96 15.04 -6.33
CA THR A 83 -0.96 14.10 -5.82
C THR A 83 -1.58 12.72 -5.66
N LEU A 84 -0.99 11.71 -6.30
CA LEU A 84 -1.36 10.32 -6.08
C LEU A 84 -0.59 9.80 -4.87
N PHE A 85 -1.31 9.41 -3.83
CA PHE A 85 -0.72 8.70 -2.70
C PHE A 85 -0.88 7.20 -2.89
N VAL A 86 0.21 6.48 -2.69
CA VAL A 86 0.22 5.02 -2.66
C VAL A 86 0.53 4.62 -1.23
N VAL A 87 -0.42 3.96 -0.58
CA VAL A 87 -0.33 3.62 0.84
C VAL A 87 -0.09 2.14 1.04
N TYR A 88 0.68 1.80 2.08
CA TYR A 88 0.87 0.42 2.49
C TYR A 88 1.00 0.30 4.01
N CYS A 89 0.73 -0.89 4.50
CA CYS A 89 0.88 -1.24 5.90
C CYS A 89 1.76 -2.49 6.03
N ALA A 90 1.61 -3.24 7.12
CA ALA A 90 2.46 -4.39 7.41
C ALA A 90 2.31 -5.54 6.38
N GLY A 91 1.10 -5.82 5.96
CA GLY A 91 0.85 -6.92 5.02
C GLY A 91 -0.63 -7.21 4.84
N PRO A 92 -0.98 -8.32 4.17
CA PRO A 92 -2.38 -8.62 3.82
C PRO A 92 -3.32 -8.78 5.02
N HIS A 93 -2.75 -9.10 6.20
CA HIS A 93 -3.50 -9.28 7.44
C HIS A 93 -3.86 -7.96 8.13
N CYS A 94 -3.37 -6.82 7.62
CA CYS A 94 -3.54 -5.51 8.23
C CYS A 94 -4.40 -4.63 7.33
N ASN A 95 -5.45 -4.03 7.88
CA ASN A 95 -6.31 -3.12 7.14
C ASN A 95 -5.93 -1.64 7.31
N GLY A 96 -4.75 -1.36 7.87
CA GLY A 96 -4.29 0.01 8.10
C GLY A 96 -4.20 0.82 6.81
N ALA A 97 -3.74 0.22 5.73
CA ALA A 97 -3.68 0.88 4.43
C ALA A 97 -5.07 1.24 3.91
N ASN A 98 -6.06 0.37 4.11
CA ASN A 98 -7.45 0.67 3.71
C ASN A 98 -8.03 1.83 4.52
N LYS A 99 -7.76 1.88 5.82
CA LYS A 99 -8.19 3.00 6.67
C LYS A 99 -7.53 4.31 6.23
N ALA A 100 -6.26 4.28 5.90
CA ALA A 100 -5.54 5.44 5.36
C ALA A 100 -6.11 5.89 4.02
N ALA A 101 -6.43 4.94 3.14
CA ALA A 101 -7.02 5.23 1.84
C ALA A 101 -8.39 5.92 1.99
N VAL A 102 -9.22 5.49 2.94
CA VAL A 102 -10.49 6.15 3.24
C VAL A 102 -10.27 7.62 3.62
N LYS A 103 -9.29 7.89 4.49
CA LYS A 103 -8.99 9.26 4.90
C LYS A 103 -8.50 10.12 3.75
N LEU A 104 -7.59 9.59 2.92
CA LEU A 104 -7.07 10.33 1.76
C LEU A 104 -8.14 10.60 0.72
N ALA A 105 -8.99 9.62 0.44
CA ALA A 105 -10.12 9.80 -0.48
C ALA A 105 -11.12 10.82 0.06
N ALA A 106 -11.41 10.81 1.36
CA ALA A 106 -12.28 11.80 1.99
C ALA A 106 -11.69 13.21 1.92
N LEU A 107 -10.37 13.34 1.88
CA LEU A 107 -9.67 14.61 1.67
C LEU A 107 -9.52 14.95 0.19
N GLU A 108 -10.15 14.16 -0.69
CA GLU A 108 -10.17 14.37 -2.14
C GLU A 108 -8.83 14.24 -2.84
N TYR A 109 -7.93 13.39 -2.29
CA TYR A 109 -6.70 13.00 -2.97
C TYR A 109 -6.87 11.69 -3.72
N PRO A 110 -6.29 11.56 -4.92
CA PRO A 110 -6.15 10.25 -5.55
C PRO A 110 -5.34 9.31 -4.65
N VAL A 111 -5.78 8.06 -4.54
CA VAL A 111 -5.11 7.09 -3.68
C VAL A 111 -5.19 5.70 -4.28
N LYS A 112 -4.09 4.94 -4.11
CA LYS A 112 -4.04 3.50 -4.35
C LYS A 112 -3.40 2.82 -3.15
N GLU A 113 -3.78 1.58 -2.91
CA GLU A 113 -3.11 0.71 -1.94
C GLU A 113 -2.07 -0.13 -2.66
N MET A 114 -0.84 -0.20 -2.11
CA MET A 114 0.13 -1.21 -2.52
C MET A 114 -0.18 -2.49 -1.75
N ILE A 115 -0.86 -3.42 -2.42
CA ILE A 115 -1.24 -4.69 -1.80
C ILE A 115 0.01 -5.49 -1.40
N GLY A 116 -0.13 -6.26 -0.33
CA GLY A 116 0.96 -7.05 0.22
C GLY A 116 1.80 -6.33 1.26
N GLY A 117 1.95 -5.01 1.18
CA GLY A 117 2.69 -4.23 2.17
C GLY A 117 4.13 -4.70 2.36
N VAL A 118 4.62 -4.58 3.58
CA VAL A 118 5.99 -5.02 3.93
C VAL A 118 6.18 -6.51 3.66
N THR A 119 5.22 -7.34 4.05
CA THR A 119 5.28 -8.79 3.80
C THR A 119 5.39 -9.09 2.32
N GLY A 120 4.57 -8.46 1.50
CA GLY A 120 4.61 -8.64 0.05
C GLY A 120 5.92 -8.16 -0.57
N TRP A 121 6.46 -7.06 -0.09
CA TRP A 121 7.75 -6.53 -0.55
C TRP A 121 8.88 -7.54 -0.30
N LEU A 122 8.92 -8.10 0.90
CA LEU A 122 9.92 -9.12 1.26
C LEU A 122 9.70 -10.43 0.49
N ASP A 123 8.45 -10.84 0.28
CA ASP A 123 8.12 -12.06 -0.47
C ASP A 123 8.58 -11.97 -1.93
N GLU A 124 8.58 -10.78 -2.52
CA GLU A 124 9.13 -10.55 -3.86
C GLU A 124 10.66 -10.57 -3.89
N GLY A 125 11.32 -10.67 -2.74
CA GLY A 125 12.77 -10.65 -2.64
C GLY A 125 13.37 -9.25 -2.62
N PHE A 126 12.56 -8.22 -2.45
CA PHE A 126 13.04 -6.84 -2.41
C PHE A 126 13.51 -6.47 -1.00
N ALA A 127 14.52 -5.61 -0.91
CA ALA A 127 15.10 -5.21 0.36
C ALA A 127 14.36 -3.99 0.94
N LEU A 128 14.25 -3.97 2.26
CA LEU A 128 13.83 -2.79 3.01
C LEU A 128 15.05 -1.90 3.29
N THR A 129 14.78 -0.63 3.54
CA THR A 129 15.77 0.29 4.10
C THR A 129 15.40 0.62 5.55
N ALA A 130 16.35 1.08 6.33
CA ALA A 130 16.15 1.44 7.73
C ALA A 130 16.86 2.76 8.03
N ASP A 131 16.21 3.59 8.84
CA ASP A 131 16.76 4.89 9.22
C ASP A 131 17.75 4.77 10.38
N VAL A 132 17.70 3.63 11.10
CA VAL A 132 18.57 3.35 12.24
C VAL A 132 19.28 2.02 12.05
N LEU A 133 20.49 1.88 12.63
CA LEU A 133 21.20 0.61 12.66
C LEU A 133 20.39 -0.38 13.49
N ARG A 134 20.01 -1.52 12.87
CA ARG A 134 19.17 -2.50 13.54
C ARG A 134 20.00 -3.66 14.08
N GLU A 135 19.71 -3.98 15.33
CA GLU A 135 20.20 -5.21 15.98
C GLU A 135 19.07 -6.25 16.10
N GLN A 136 17.83 -5.86 15.80
CA GLN A 136 16.65 -6.71 15.93
C GLN A 136 16.02 -6.94 14.56
N PRO A 137 15.35 -8.09 14.36
CA PRO A 137 14.64 -8.35 13.11
C PRO A 137 13.51 -7.36 12.87
N VAL A 138 13.17 -7.17 11.59
CA VAL A 138 12.02 -6.34 11.19
C VAL A 138 10.75 -6.94 11.75
N THR A 139 9.91 -6.11 12.37
CA THR A 139 8.59 -6.55 12.80
C THR A 139 7.63 -6.51 11.61
N LEU A 140 6.84 -7.57 11.48
CA LEU A 140 5.74 -7.66 10.50
C LEU A 140 4.39 -7.46 11.17
N ALA A 141 4.35 -7.15 12.45
CA ALA A 141 3.12 -6.83 13.15
C ALA A 141 2.56 -5.50 12.63
N CYS A 142 1.24 -5.41 12.57
CA CYS A 142 0.58 -4.16 12.20
C CYS A 142 0.71 -3.17 13.37
N ASP A 143 1.47 -2.11 13.15
CA ASP A 143 1.65 -1.00 14.07
C ASP A 143 0.91 0.21 13.50
N CYS A 144 -0.36 -0.02 13.21
CA CYS A 144 -1.26 0.97 12.63
C CYS A 144 -2.21 1.57 13.70
#